data_ac310b142559eebb176b3a443497b635
#
_entry.id   ac310b142559eebb176b3a443497b635
#
_cell.length_a   1.000
_cell.length_b   1.000
_cell.length_c   1.000
_cell.angle_alpha   90.00
_cell.angle_beta   90.00
_cell.angle_gamma   90.00
#
_symmetry.space_group_name_H-M   'P 1'
#
loop_
_entity.id
_entity.type
_entity.pdbx_description
1 polymer ?
#
loop_
_entity_poly.entity_id
_entity_poly.type
_entity_poly.pdbx_seq_one_letter_code
_entity_poly.pdbx_strand_id
1 'polypeptide(L)' 'MLHVTKAVYLDGYRILVEFNDDTKGVADFSKKLKNDSRQVVSQLRNVDEFKSFSIQAHTITWSNGVDFAPEMIKELI' A
#
# COMPACT_ATOMS: atom_id res chain seq x y z
N MET A 1 13.44 -0.26 -13.01
CA MET A 1 13.00 -0.05 -11.61
C MET A 1 11.53 -0.40 -11.47
N LEU A 2 11.17 -1.10 -10.41
CA LEU A 2 9.78 -1.49 -10.17
C LEU A 2 8.95 -0.28 -9.75
N HIS A 3 7.81 -0.07 -10.43
CA HIS A 3 6.87 1.01 -10.10
C HIS A 3 5.46 0.44 -9.92
N VAL A 4 4.70 1.01 -8.99
CA VAL A 4 3.25 0.77 -8.93
C VAL A 4 2.59 1.67 -9.98
N THR A 5 1.84 1.06 -10.88
CA THR A 5 1.16 1.80 -11.96
C THR A 5 -0.31 1.99 -11.70
N LYS A 6 -0.93 1.12 -10.88
CA LYS A 6 -2.36 1.21 -10.56
C LYS A 6 -2.61 0.59 -9.19
N ALA A 7 -3.53 1.16 -8.45
CA ALA A 7 -3.95 0.64 -7.16
C ALA A 7 -5.44 0.91 -6.96
N VAL A 8 -6.19 -0.13 -6.58
CA VAL A 8 -7.63 -0.05 -6.34
C VAL A 8 -7.92 -0.65 -4.97
N TYR A 9 -8.56 0.13 -4.10
CA TYR A 9 -8.99 -0.36 -2.80
C TYR A 9 -10.09 -1.42 -2.98
N LEU A 10 -9.96 -2.55 -2.27
CA LEU A 10 -10.95 -3.62 -2.30
C LEU A 10 -11.81 -3.63 -1.04
N ASP A 11 -11.23 -3.99 0.08
CA ASP A 11 -11.89 -4.04 1.38
C ASP A 11 -10.84 -4.15 2.48
N GLY A 12 -11.22 -3.90 3.72
CA GLY A 12 -10.31 -4.02 4.86
C GLY A 12 -8.98 -3.33 4.59
N TYR A 13 -7.88 -4.10 4.57
CA TYR A 13 -6.54 -3.61 4.27
C TYR A 13 -5.99 -4.22 2.99
N ARG A 14 -6.87 -4.55 2.03
CA ARG A 14 -6.50 -5.17 0.77
C ARG A 14 -6.62 -4.19 -0.38
N ILE A 15 -5.58 -4.12 -1.19
CA ILE A 15 -5.50 -3.24 -2.36
C ILE A 15 -5.08 -4.09 -3.55
N LEU A 16 -5.82 -3.99 -4.66
CA LEU A 16 -5.39 -4.58 -5.93
C LEU A 16 -4.32 -3.67 -6.53
N VAL A 17 -3.13 -4.22 -6.77
CA VAL A 17 -1.99 -3.44 -7.23
C VAL A 17 -1.47 -4.01 -8.55
N GLU A 18 -1.17 -3.12 -9.49
CA GLU A 18 -0.50 -3.45 -10.75
C GLU A 18 0.84 -2.74 -10.80
N PHE A 19 1.83 -3.41 -11.38
CA PHE A 19 3.20 -2.91 -11.50
C PHE A 19 3.60 -2.71 -12.96
N ASN A 20 4.67 -1.96 -13.19
CA ASN A 20 5.17 -1.67 -14.53
C ASN A 20 5.81 -2.88 -15.23
N ASP A 21 6.00 -4.00 -14.54
CA ASP A 21 6.46 -5.25 -15.13
C ASP A 21 5.30 -6.18 -15.52
N ASP A 22 4.08 -5.63 -15.59
CA ASP A 22 2.83 -6.33 -15.94
C ASP A 22 2.35 -7.34 -14.90
N THR A 23 2.99 -7.41 -13.73
CA THR A 23 2.48 -8.22 -12.62
C THR A 23 1.39 -7.48 -11.89
N LYS A 24 0.44 -8.22 -11.31
CA LYS A 24 -0.63 -7.66 -10.49
C LYS A 24 -1.13 -8.70 -9.49
N GLY A 25 -1.74 -8.23 -8.43
CA GLY A 25 -2.34 -9.09 -7.42
C GLY A 25 -2.89 -8.29 -6.27
N VAL A 26 -3.48 -8.99 -5.31
CA VAL A 26 -4.05 -8.37 -4.11
C VAL A 26 -2.98 -8.31 -3.03
N ALA A 27 -2.60 -7.10 -2.64
CA ALA A 27 -1.67 -6.87 -1.53
C ALA A 27 -2.49 -6.71 -0.26
N ASP A 28 -2.25 -7.57 0.72
CA ASP A 28 -2.90 -7.51 2.03
C ASP A 28 -1.93 -6.86 3.02
N PHE A 29 -2.27 -5.66 3.49
CA PHE A 29 -1.43 -4.87 4.38
C PHE A 29 -1.69 -5.15 5.86
N SER A 30 -2.62 -6.05 6.21
CA SER A 30 -3.05 -6.22 7.60
C SER A 30 -1.89 -6.57 8.54
N LYS A 31 -1.02 -7.49 8.15
CA LYS A 31 0.14 -7.87 8.97
C LYS A 31 1.17 -6.74 9.05
N LYS A 32 1.40 -6.05 7.94
CA LYS A 32 2.36 -4.93 7.89
C LYS A 32 1.92 -3.82 8.85
N LEU A 33 0.65 -3.45 8.82
CA LEU A 33 0.12 -2.40 9.69
C LEU A 33 0.14 -2.82 11.16
N LYS A 34 -0.11 -4.10 11.44
CA LYS A 34 -0.11 -4.61 12.81
C LYS A 34 1.30 -4.67 13.41
N ASN A 35 2.28 -5.05 12.59
CA ASN A 35 3.64 -5.33 13.08
C ASN A 35 4.58 -4.14 12.99
N ASP A 36 4.22 -3.09 12.27
CA ASP A 36 5.04 -1.89 12.16
C ASP A 36 4.77 -0.98 13.37
N SER A 37 5.82 -0.70 14.16
CA SER A 37 5.69 0.04 15.41
C SER A 37 5.68 1.57 15.21
N ARG A 38 5.91 2.06 13.98
CA ARG A 38 5.91 3.50 13.73
C ARG A 38 4.51 4.06 13.94
N GLN A 39 4.42 5.19 14.66
CA GLN A 39 3.13 5.82 14.96
C GLN A 39 2.38 6.23 13.70
N VAL A 40 3.08 6.76 12.70
CA VAL A 40 2.45 7.17 11.43
C VAL A 40 1.81 5.98 10.71
N VAL A 41 2.41 4.79 10.79
CA VAL A 41 1.84 3.59 10.19
C VAL A 41 0.61 3.13 10.98
N SER A 42 0.62 3.29 12.30
CA SER A 42 -0.52 2.89 13.13
C SER A 42 -1.79 3.68 12.79
N GLN A 43 -1.65 4.91 12.28
CA GLN A 43 -2.79 5.72 11.84
C GLN A 43 -3.55 5.05 10.69
N LEU A 44 -2.87 4.25 9.88
CA LEU A 44 -3.47 3.55 8.74
C LEU A 44 -4.31 2.35 9.17
N ARG A 45 -4.31 1.99 10.44
CA ARG A 45 -5.23 0.97 10.97
C ARG A 45 -6.68 1.45 10.94
N ASN A 46 -6.88 2.77 10.90
CA ASN A 46 -8.19 3.34 10.60
C ASN A 46 -8.47 3.14 9.11
N VAL A 47 -9.53 2.40 8.78
CA VAL A 47 -9.83 2.03 7.38
C VAL A 47 -10.07 3.27 6.53
N ASP A 48 -10.72 4.30 7.06
CA ASP A 48 -10.96 5.52 6.29
C ASP A 48 -9.65 6.22 5.91
N GLU A 49 -8.66 6.20 6.80
CA GLU A 49 -7.32 6.69 6.48
C GLU A 49 -6.61 5.77 5.48
N PHE A 50 -6.70 4.46 5.70
CA PHE A 50 -6.04 3.50 4.84
C PHE A 50 -6.50 3.61 3.38
N LYS A 51 -7.79 3.71 3.14
CA LYS A 51 -8.34 3.75 1.79
C LYS A 51 -8.12 5.08 1.06
N SER A 52 -7.58 6.11 1.74
CA SER A 52 -7.34 7.44 1.17
C SER A 52 -6.00 7.56 0.43
N PHE A 53 -5.33 6.45 0.16
CA PHE A 53 -4.03 6.45 -0.51
C PHE A 53 -4.11 7.05 -1.92
N SER A 54 -2.94 7.43 -2.44
CA SER A 54 -2.74 7.81 -3.84
C SER A 54 -1.44 7.22 -4.34
N ILE A 55 -1.20 7.30 -5.64
CA ILE A 55 0.10 6.91 -6.20
C ILE A 55 0.91 8.17 -6.41
N GLN A 56 2.04 8.27 -5.72
CA GLN A 56 2.98 9.37 -5.86
C GLN A 56 4.40 8.81 -5.83
N ALA A 57 5.30 9.40 -6.59
CA ALA A 57 6.68 8.93 -6.70
C ALA A 57 6.74 7.43 -7.01
N HIS A 58 5.84 6.96 -7.88
CA HIS A 58 5.78 5.60 -8.40
C HIS A 58 5.39 4.53 -7.37
N THR A 59 4.77 4.91 -6.26
CA THR A 59 4.30 3.94 -5.26
C THR A 59 3.06 4.43 -4.52
N ILE A 60 2.47 3.54 -3.73
CA ILE A 60 1.32 3.87 -2.89
C ILE A 60 1.80 4.76 -1.74
N THR A 61 1.13 5.90 -1.57
CA THR A 61 1.50 6.94 -0.61
C THR A 61 0.25 7.44 0.10
N TRP A 62 0.38 7.75 1.38
CA TRP A 62 -0.70 8.34 2.18
C TRP A 62 -0.36 9.78 2.54
N SER A 63 -1.40 10.59 2.80
CA SER A 63 -1.23 12.02 3.07
C SER A 63 -0.42 12.32 4.34
N ASN A 64 -0.33 11.36 5.27
CA ASN A 64 0.47 11.51 6.49
C ASN A 64 1.97 11.24 6.26
N GLY A 65 2.40 11.06 5.01
CA GLY A 65 3.81 10.85 4.66
C GLY A 65 4.24 9.40 4.61
N VAL A 66 3.37 8.46 4.95
CA VAL A 66 3.71 7.03 4.85
C VAL A 66 3.73 6.62 3.38
N ASP A 67 4.79 5.92 2.98
CA ASP A 67 4.84 5.20 1.71
C ASP A 67 5.54 3.87 1.93
N PHE A 68 5.34 2.95 0.99
CA PHE A 68 6.03 1.66 0.99
C PHE A 68 6.66 1.45 -0.37
N ALA A 69 7.89 0.97 -0.39
CA ALA A 69 8.58 0.69 -1.65
C ALA A 69 7.79 -0.32 -2.49
N PRO A 70 7.77 -0.17 -3.83
CA PRO A 70 7.08 -1.13 -4.70
C PRO A 70 7.50 -2.58 -4.45
N GLU A 71 8.78 -2.81 -4.20
CA GLU A 71 9.32 -4.14 -3.92
C GLU A 71 8.68 -4.76 -2.67
N MET A 72 8.47 -3.95 -1.63
CA MET A 72 7.83 -4.41 -0.40
C MET A 72 6.36 -4.73 -0.64
N ILE A 73 5.67 -3.88 -1.41
CA ILE A 73 4.26 -4.11 -1.75
C ILE A 73 4.11 -5.41 -2.55
N LYS A 74 5.04 -5.67 -3.46
CA LYS A 74 5.01 -6.90 -4.27
C LYS A 74 5.13 -8.15 -3.40
N GLU A 75 5.87 -8.08 -2.30
CA GLU A 75 5.98 -9.20 -1.35
C GLU A 75 4.67 -9.49 -0.62
N LEU A 76 3.73 -8.55 -0.59
CA LEU A 76 2.43 -8.74 0.05
C LEU A 76 1.40 -9.45 -0.83
N ILE A 77 1.73 -9.66 -2.08
CA ILE A 77 0.84 -10.32 -3.06
C ILE A 77 0.93 -11.84 -2.94
#